data_6ad71092ccb3223676b605196f581fdc
#
_entry.id   6ad71092ccb3223676b605196f581fdc
#
_cell.length_a   1.000
_cell.length_b   1.000
_cell.length_c   1.000
_cell.angle_alpha   90.00
_cell.angle_beta   90.00
_cell.angle_gamma   90.00
#
_symmetry.space_group_name_H-M   'P 1'
#
loop_
_entity.id
_entity.type
_entity.pdbx_description
1 polymer ?
#
loop_
_entity_poly.entity_id
_entity_poly.type
_entity_poly.pdbx_seq_one_letter_code
_entity_poly.pdbx_strand_id
1 'polypeptide(L)'
;MRIATFNLESLGNTHPKGASFEDRAAVLRPQLDRLKADILCLQEVDARKVHGTRRTVELERLLEGTSYAEHSLVISSGLSGTGPADVHNLAVLTRLPVIEEHTIRHNFVEPLRLRRSTAIPPDADAVSLTWDRPLQHLVLTPPGGSRLHLFNVHLRAPLAAAVPGQKAGPFAWTTVSGWAEGFFAAAMKRAGQALELRLAIERVFDAEPDALIAACGDFNAEDHDTALRLACAGEDDTGSGHLARSVLTPVERTLSADRRFTVLHHGRPEMLDHILASRALFAHLVAVEIHNEMLEDELVAYGRISRPPESLHAPVVATLDFA
;
A
#
# COMPACT_ATOMS: atom_id res chain seq x y z
N MET A 1 -0.61 -0.40 21.89
CA MET A 1 -0.16 -1.03 20.63
C MET A 1 -0.05 0.02 19.54
N ARG A 2 0.98 -0.05 18.67
CA ARG A 2 1.18 0.90 17.57
C ARG A 2 1.19 0.16 16.23
N ILE A 3 0.38 0.63 15.29
CA ILE A 3 0.35 0.15 13.89
C ILE A 3 0.91 1.27 13.03
N ALA A 4 1.86 0.93 12.15
CA ALA A 4 2.41 1.89 11.20
C ALA A 4 2.35 1.35 9.77
N THR A 5 2.26 2.26 8.79
CA THR A 5 2.45 1.97 7.37
C THR A 5 3.51 2.88 6.78
N PHE A 6 4.35 2.36 5.88
CA PHE A 6 5.40 3.13 5.24
C PHE A 6 5.76 2.53 3.86
N ASN A 7 5.56 3.30 2.80
CA ASN A 7 6.06 2.96 1.47
C ASN A 7 7.56 3.29 1.40
N LEU A 8 8.39 2.29 1.07
CA LEU A 8 9.86 2.42 1.04
C LEU A 8 10.41 2.82 -0.33
N GLU A 9 9.57 3.12 -1.32
CA GLU A 9 9.97 3.49 -2.69
C GLU A 9 11.04 2.57 -3.29
N SER A 10 10.61 1.38 -3.70
CA SER A 10 11.46 0.39 -4.39
C SER A 10 12.74 0.03 -3.63
N LEU A 11 12.61 -0.29 -2.33
CA LEU A 11 13.74 -0.78 -1.53
C LEU A 11 14.30 -2.08 -2.15
N GLY A 12 15.56 -2.05 -2.58
CA GLY A 12 16.24 -3.18 -3.21
C GLY A 12 16.48 -3.01 -4.69
N ASN A 13 15.82 -2.06 -5.34
CA ASN A 13 16.09 -1.72 -6.73
C ASN A 13 17.23 -0.71 -6.82
N THR A 14 18.37 -1.15 -7.31
CA THR A 14 19.55 -0.28 -7.53
C THR A 14 19.44 0.44 -8.87
N HIS A 15 19.56 1.76 -8.86
CA HIS A 15 19.68 2.56 -10.09
C HIS A 15 21.08 3.17 -10.14
N PRO A 16 21.79 3.10 -11.30
CA PRO A 16 23.18 3.60 -11.39
C PRO A 16 23.38 5.09 -11.03
N LYS A 17 22.29 5.87 -11.08
CA LYS A 17 22.27 7.31 -10.73
C LYS A 17 21.43 7.58 -9.48
N GLY A 18 21.12 6.57 -8.70
CA GLY A 18 20.36 6.69 -7.44
C GLY A 18 21.29 6.62 -6.23
N ALA A 19 20.73 6.88 -5.04
CA ALA A 19 21.41 6.70 -3.79
C ALA A 19 21.83 5.23 -3.58
N SER A 20 22.95 5.01 -2.92
CA SER A 20 23.40 3.68 -2.56
C SER A 20 22.47 3.05 -1.49
N PHE A 21 22.56 1.75 -1.31
CA PHE A 21 21.84 1.10 -0.20
C PHE A 21 22.28 1.68 1.16
N GLU A 22 23.55 1.94 1.34
CA GLU A 22 24.14 2.49 2.56
C GLU A 22 23.58 3.89 2.87
N ASP A 23 23.47 4.76 1.86
CA ASP A 23 22.87 6.09 2.01
C ASP A 23 21.39 5.97 2.40
N ARG A 24 20.65 5.08 1.75
CA ARG A 24 19.25 4.81 2.06
C ARG A 24 19.08 4.24 3.47
N ALA A 25 19.91 3.28 3.86
CA ALA A 25 19.86 2.69 5.20
C ALA A 25 20.17 3.73 6.30
N ALA A 26 21.13 4.65 6.05
CA ALA A 26 21.45 5.71 6.98
C ALA A 26 20.27 6.67 7.25
N VAL A 27 19.38 6.87 6.27
CA VAL A 27 18.19 7.71 6.40
C VAL A 27 16.99 6.92 6.92
N LEU A 28 16.73 5.72 6.36
CA LEU A 28 15.53 4.95 6.68
C LEU A 28 15.56 4.29 8.07
N ARG A 29 16.72 3.83 8.56
CA ARG A 29 16.81 3.20 9.89
C ARG A 29 16.33 4.11 11.03
N PRO A 30 16.82 5.35 11.16
CA PRO A 30 16.31 6.27 12.18
C PRO A 30 14.81 6.58 12.03
N GLN A 31 14.30 6.65 10.79
CA GLN A 31 12.87 6.83 10.53
C GLN A 31 12.08 5.64 11.05
N LEU A 32 12.49 4.40 10.72
CA LEU A 32 11.86 3.17 11.19
C LEU A 32 11.86 3.10 12.72
N ASP A 33 13.01 3.29 13.38
CA ASP A 33 13.10 3.22 14.84
C ASP A 33 12.23 4.26 15.55
N ARG A 34 12.02 5.41 14.92
CA ARG A 34 11.16 6.49 15.44
C ARG A 34 9.67 6.09 15.45
N LEU A 35 9.22 5.18 14.56
CA LEU A 35 7.82 4.74 14.51
C LEU A 35 7.42 3.93 15.75
N LYS A 36 8.35 3.20 16.35
CA LYS A 36 8.12 2.32 17.52
C LYS A 36 6.90 1.42 17.34
N ALA A 37 6.71 0.91 16.13
CA ALA A 37 5.54 0.14 15.77
C ALA A 37 5.62 -1.31 16.30
N ASP A 38 4.52 -1.81 16.84
CA ASP A 38 4.36 -3.23 17.15
C ASP A 38 4.01 -4.01 15.89
N ILE A 39 3.34 -3.34 14.92
CA ILE A 39 3.01 -3.82 13.59
C ILE A 39 3.43 -2.76 12.59
N LEU A 40 4.28 -3.11 11.62
CA LEU A 40 4.77 -2.22 10.58
C LEU A 40 4.45 -2.81 9.19
N CYS A 41 3.57 -2.16 8.46
CA CYS A 41 3.19 -2.48 7.09
C CYS A 41 4.12 -1.72 6.12
N LEU A 42 4.86 -2.44 5.30
CA LEU A 42 5.78 -1.88 4.32
C LEU A 42 5.31 -2.17 2.90
N GLN A 43 5.51 -1.21 2.02
CA GLN A 43 5.24 -1.32 0.60
C GLN A 43 6.54 -1.11 -0.19
N GLU A 44 6.54 -1.54 -1.45
CA GLU A 44 7.65 -1.43 -2.40
C GLU A 44 8.95 -2.11 -1.94
N VAL A 45 8.83 -3.29 -1.36
CA VAL A 45 9.97 -4.13 -1.03
C VAL A 45 10.31 -5.03 -2.22
N ASP A 46 11.52 -4.88 -2.77
CA ASP A 46 11.98 -5.69 -3.88
C ASP A 46 12.73 -6.94 -3.38
N ALA A 47 12.73 -7.98 -4.20
CA ALA A 47 13.42 -9.22 -3.90
C ALA A 47 14.36 -9.58 -5.05
N ARG A 48 15.44 -10.28 -4.72
CA ARG A 48 16.38 -10.82 -5.70
C ARG A 48 16.65 -12.30 -5.50
N LYS A 49 17.10 -12.97 -6.55
CA LYS A 49 17.48 -14.38 -6.46
C LYS A 49 18.79 -14.53 -5.70
N VAL A 50 18.77 -15.36 -4.65
CA VAL A 50 19.95 -15.77 -3.89
C VAL A 50 19.94 -17.31 -3.86
N HIS A 51 20.94 -17.93 -4.42
CA HIS A 51 21.04 -19.39 -4.54
C HIS A 51 19.76 -20.07 -5.08
N GLY A 52 19.12 -19.44 -6.09
CA GLY A 52 17.92 -19.96 -6.73
C GLY A 52 16.59 -19.58 -6.08
N THR A 53 16.61 -19.06 -4.85
CA THR A 53 15.41 -18.61 -4.11
C THR A 53 15.32 -17.08 -4.09
N ARG A 54 14.12 -16.53 -4.23
CA ARG A 54 13.90 -15.09 -4.07
C ARG A 54 13.88 -14.71 -2.60
N ARG A 55 14.62 -13.66 -2.23
CA ARG A 55 14.70 -13.12 -0.87
C ARG A 55 14.71 -11.60 -0.91
N THR A 56 14.16 -10.98 0.12
CA THR A 56 14.13 -9.53 0.35
C THR A 56 15.38 -9.07 1.09
N VAL A 57 16.55 -9.34 0.49
CA VAL A 57 17.87 -9.18 1.15
C VAL A 57 18.10 -7.74 1.63
N GLU A 58 17.69 -6.76 0.84
CA GLU A 58 17.86 -5.35 1.18
C GLU A 58 16.99 -4.95 2.37
N LEU A 59 15.77 -5.51 2.49
CA LEU A 59 14.95 -5.33 3.69
C LEU A 59 15.62 -6.00 4.90
N GLU A 60 16.07 -7.24 4.76
CA GLU A 60 16.76 -7.96 5.85
C GLU A 60 17.96 -7.14 6.35
N ARG A 61 18.80 -6.63 5.43
CA ARG A 61 19.92 -5.74 5.77
C ARG A 61 19.49 -4.41 6.38
N LEU A 62 18.39 -3.81 5.90
CA LEU A 62 17.87 -2.56 6.46
C LEU A 62 17.47 -2.73 7.93
N LEU A 63 16.89 -3.88 8.27
CA LEU A 63 16.40 -4.18 9.62
C LEU A 63 17.51 -4.52 10.61
N GLU A 64 18.70 -4.92 10.12
CA GLU A 64 19.86 -5.22 10.99
C GLU A 64 20.21 -4.02 11.87
N GLY A 65 20.23 -4.24 13.18
CA GLY A 65 20.56 -3.21 14.17
C GLY A 65 19.43 -2.22 14.49
N THR A 66 18.25 -2.42 13.93
CA THR A 66 17.03 -1.68 14.31
C THR A 66 16.22 -2.42 15.36
N SER A 67 15.25 -1.75 15.98
CA SER A 67 14.29 -2.36 16.91
C SER A 67 13.40 -3.44 16.26
N TYR A 68 13.39 -3.53 14.93
CA TYR A 68 12.59 -4.48 14.16
C TYR A 68 13.33 -5.79 13.81
N ALA A 69 14.61 -5.92 14.15
CA ALA A 69 15.40 -7.11 13.82
C ALA A 69 14.82 -8.43 14.38
N GLU A 70 14.09 -8.34 15.49
CA GLU A 70 13.48 -9.49 16.17
C GLU A 70 11.97 -9.66 15.87
N HIS A 71 11.39 -8.81 15.01
CA HIS A 71 9.99 -8.95 14.63
C HIS A 71 9.83 -10.12 13.65
N SER A 72 8.69 -10.81 13.73
CA SER A 72 8.28 -11.75 12.69
C SER A 72 8.06 -11.00 11.38
N LEU A 73 8.70 -11.44 10.30
CA LEU A 73 8.59 -10.87 8.97
C LEU A 73 7.73 -11.76 8.08
N VAL A 74 6.64 -11.23 7.55
CA VAL A 74 5.74 -11.90 6.60
C VAL A 74 5.74 -11.12 5.28
N ILE A 75 6.08 -11.81 4.18
CA ILE A 75 6.17 -11.21 2.82
C ILE A 75 5.06 -11.78 1.95
N SER A 76 4.40 -10.92 1.17
CA SER A 76 3.40 -11.35 0.22
C SER A 76 3.98 -12.28 -0.86
N SER A 77 3.20 -13.26 -1.30
CA SER A 77 3.62 -14.18 -2.35
C SER A 77 3.49 -13.57 -3.75
N GLY A 78 4.45 -13.89 -4.62
CA GLY A 78 4.40 -13.58 -6.04
C GLY A 78 3.34 -14.42 -6.79
N LEU A 79 3.24 -14.22 -8.10
CA LEU A 79 2.26 -14.93 -8.97
C LEU A 79 2.41 -16.45 -8.96
N SER A 80 3.60 -16.96 -8.69
CA SER A 80 3.85 -18.42 -8.61
C SER A 80 3.31 -19.04 -7.31
N GLY A 81 2.86 -18.24 -6.35
CA GLY A 81 2.45 -18.70 -5.02
C GLY A 81 3.61 -19.16 -4.12
N THR A 82 4.85 -19.13 -4.61
CA THR A 82 6.05 -19.56 -3.88
C THR A 82 7.04 -18.42 -3.75
N GLY A 83 7.19 -17.87 -2.52
CA GLY A 83 8.10 -16.78 -2.26
C GLY A 83 7.70 -15.43 -2.87
N PRO A 84 8.50 -14.38 -2.63
CA PRO A 84 8.19 -13.02 -3.06
C PRO A 84 8.28 -12.83 -4.59
N ALA A 85 7.61 -11.82 -5.12
CA ALA A 85 7.80 -11.31 -6.47
C ALA A 85 9.18 -10.61 -6.62
N ASP A 86 9.61 -10.34 -7.87
CA ASP A 86 10.87 -9.63 -8.08
C ASP A 86 10.81 -8.19 -7.52
N VAL A 87 9.65 -7.53 -7.65
CA VAL A 87 9.47 -6.13 -7.25
C VAL A 87 8.15 -5.90 -6.53
N HIS A 88 8.10 -4.82 -5.75
CA HIS A 88 6.89 -4.28 -5.11
C HIS A 88 6.15 -5.26 -4.19
N ASN A 89 6.88 -6.07 -3.43
CA ASN A 89 6.25 -6.90 -2.41
C ASN A 89 5.69 -6.05 -1.27
N LEU A 90 4.67 -6.61 -0.63
CA LEU A 90 4.16 -6.16 0.65
C LEU A 90 4.88 -6.94 1.75
N ALA A 91 5.26 -6.25 2.82
CA ALA A 91 5.90 -6.86 3.97
C ALA A 91 5.22 -6.38 5.26
N VAL A 92 5.02 -7.28 6.20
CA VAL A 92 4.57 -6.94 7.55
C VAL A 92 5.60 -7.44 8.55
N LEU A 93 6.05 -6.53 9.40
CA LEU A 93 6.86 -6.82 10.58
C LEU A 93 5.96 -6.73 11.81
N THR A 94 5.98 -7.74 12.66
CA THR A 94 5.11 -7.76 13.84
C THR A 94 5.73 -8.47 15.04
N ARG A 95 5.47 -7.95 16.25
CA ARG A 95 5.74 -8.61 17.52
C ARG A 95 4.61 -9.54 17.94
N LEU A 96 3.43 -9.39 17.31
CA LEU A 96 2.25 -10.15 17.69
C LEU A 96 2.29 -11.54 17.05
N PRO A 97 1.73 -12.56 17.71
CA PRO A 97 1.55 -13.87 17.09
C PRO A 97 0.74 -13.79 15.80
N VAL A 98 1.26 -14.37 14.73
CA VAL A 98 0.57 -14.53 13.45
C VAL A 98 -0.20 -15.83 13.47
N ILE A 99 -1.54 -15.75 13.34
CA ILE A 99 -2.44 -16.91 13.35
C ILE A 99 -2.65 -17.42 11.93
N GLU A 100 -2.89 -16.50 10.99
CA GLU A 100 -3.16 -16.81 9.58
C GLU A 100 -2.47 -15.76 8.69
N GLU A 101 -2.05 -16.21 7.50
CA GLU A 101 -1.51 -15.34 6.46
C GLU A 101 -2.10 -15.70 5.10
N HIS A 102 -2.50 -14.69 4.34
CA HIS A 102 -3.09 -14.84 3.02
C HIS A 102 -2.55 -13.77 2.07
N THR A 103 -2.23 -14.19 0.86
CA THR A 103 -1.97 -13.28 -0.26
C THR A 103 -3.15 -13.35 -1.21
N ILE A 104 -3.90 -12.24 -1.33
CA ILE A 104 -5.15 -12.17 -2.10
C ILE A 104 -4.86 -11.51 -3.45
N ARG A 105 -5.27 -12.17 -4.53
CA ARG A 105 -5.16 -11.64 -5.88
C ARG A 105 -6.20 -12.32 -6.78
N HIS A 106 -7.23 -11.58 -7.16
CA HIS A 106 -8.36 -12.11 -7.95
C HIS A 106 -9.12 -13.27 -7.26
N ASN A 107 -9.15 -13.26 -5.92
CA ASN A 107 -9.90 -14.24 -5.13
C ASN A 107 -11.40 -13.89 -5.07
N PHE A 108 -11.73 -12.60 -5.19
CA PHE A 108 -13.09 -12.05 -5.06
C PHE A 108 -13.52 -11.25 -6.27
N VAL A 109 -12.59 -10.66 -7.01
CA VAL A 109 -12.85 -9.90 -8.23
C VAL A 109 -12.06 -10.50 -9.38
N GLU A 110 -12.75 -11.05 -10.36
CA GLU A 110 -12.07 -11.59 -11.54
C GLU A 110 -11.31 -10.51 -12.32
N PRO A 111 -10.24 -10.88 -13.05
CA PRO A 111 -9.54 -9.96 -13.93
C PRO A 111 -10.50 -9.30 -14.92
N LEU A 112 -10.55 -7.97 -14.90
CA LEU A 112 -11.34 -7.20 -15.85
C LEU A 112 -10.80 -7.42 -17.27
N ARG A 113 -11.68 -7.43 -18.26
CA ARG A 113 -11.28 -7.59 -19.66
C ARG A 113 -11.49 -6.30 -20.43
N LEU A 114 -10.43 -5.82 -21.10
CA LEU A 114 -10.45 -4.60 -21.89
C LEU A 114 -9.89 -4.87 -23.29
N ARG A 115 -10.63 -4.52 -24.34
CA ARG A 115 -10.11 -4.41 -25.69
C ARG A 115 -9.65 -2.98 -25.91
N ARG A 116 -8.33 -2.80 -26.06
CA ARG A 116 -7.74 -1.45 -26.15
C ARG A 116 -7.98 -0.89 -27.56
N SER A 117 -8.68 0.22 -27.62
CA SER A 117 -9.10 0.83 -28.89
C SER A 117 -7.98 1.57 -29.61
N THR A 118 -6.95 2.01 -28.85
CA THR A 118 -5.82 2.79 -29.39
C THR A 118 -4.56 1.96 -29.60
N ALA A 119 -4.60 0.64 -29.28
CA ALA A 119 -3.43 -0.23 -29.47
C ALA A 119 -3.00 -0.33 -30.95
N ILE A 120 -1.70 -0.33 -31.18
CA ILE A 120 -1.08 -0.52 -32.50
C ILE A 120 -0.06 -1.66 -32.41
N PRO A 121 -0.27 -2.80 -33.10
CA PRO A 121 -1.47 -3.14 -33.86
C PRO A 121 -2.72 -3.24 -32.95
N PRO A 122 -3.94 -3.13 -33.51
CA PRO A 122 -5.17 -3.27 -32.74
C PRO A 122 -5.25 -4.62 -32.02
N ASP A 123 -5.77 -4.59 -30.77
CA ASP A 123 -6.03 -5.85 -30.05
C ASP A 123 -7.04 -6.72 -30.82
N ALA A 124 -6.68 -7.95 -31.11
CA ALA A 124 -7.60 -8.93 -31.72
C ALA A 124 -8.72 -9.28 -30.74
N ASP A 125 -8.34 -9.52 -29.46
CA ASP A 125 -9.25 -9.90 -28.38
C ASP A 125 -9.08 -8.99 -27.16
N ALA A 126 -10.05 -9.06 -26.24
CA ALA A 126 -9.94 -8.37 -24.97
C ALA A 126 -8.82 -8.98 -24.11
N VAL A 127 -7.94 -8.15 -23.59
CA VAL A 127 -6.85 -8.53 -22.69
C VAL A 127 -7.30 -8.46 -21.23
N SER A 128 -6.77 -9.35 -20.40
CA SER A 128 -7.03 -9.33 -18.96
C SER A 128 -6.23 -8.24 -18.28
N LEU A 129 -6.90 -7.42 -17.48
CA LEU A 129 -6.30 -6.45 -16.58
C LEU A 129 -6.11 -7.10 -15.20
N THR A 130 -4.94 -7.72 -14.99
CA THR A 130 -4.58 -8.32 -13.71
C THR A 130 -4.02 -7.28 -12.75
N TRP A 131 -4.13 -7.55 -11.43
CA TRP A 131 -3.54 -6.69 -10.42
C TRP A 131 -2.01 -6.81 -10.46
N ASP A 132 -1.34 -5.67 -10.47
CA ASP A 132 0.12 -5.61 -10.47
C ASP A 132 0.68 -6.10 -9.12
N ARG A 133 -0.05 -5.85 -8.03
CA ARG A 133 0.30 -6.18 -6.65
C ARG A 133 -0.86 -6.91 -5.97
N PRO A 134 -0.60 -7.84 -5.03
CA PRO A 134 -1.65 -8.48 -4.24
C PRO A 134 -2.14 -7.56 -3.12
N LEU A 135 -3.13 -8.03 -2.37
CA LEU A 135 -3.42 -7.61 -1.00
C LEU A 135 -2.80 -8.65 -0.06
N GLN A 136 -2.26 -8.22 1.06
CA GLN A 136 -1.75 -9.12 2.11
C GLN A 136 -2.70 -9.05 3.30
N HIS A 137 -3.20 -10.18 3.77
CA HIS A 137 -4.09 -10.27 4.92
C HIS A 137 -3.46 -11.17 5.98
N LEU A 138 -3.31 -10.64 7.18
CA LEU A 138 -2.85 -11.39 8.35
C LEU A 138 -3.92 -11.38 9.44
N VAL A 139 -4.03 -12.47 10.18
CA VAL A 139 -4.77 -12.52 11.44
C VAL A 139 -3.76 -12.57 12.57
N LEU A 140 -3.81 -11.58 13.46
CA LEU A 140 -2.89 -11.37 14.56
C LEU A 140 -3.62 -11.45 15.90
N THR A 141 -2.87 -11.73 16.98
CA THR A 141 -3.42 -11.69 18.35
C THR A 141 -2.87 -10.46 19.08
N PRO A 142 -3.64 -9.36 19.21
CA PRO A 142 -3.26 -8.22 20.03
C PRO A 142 -3.34 -8.53 21.52
N PRO A 143 -2.83 -7.63 22.39
CA PRO A 143 -3.09 -7.71 23.84
C PRO A 143 -4.60 -7.82 24.10
N GLY A 144 -5.01 -8.67 25.05
CA GLY A 144 -6.43 -8.95 25.31
C GLY A 144 -6.96 -10.20 24.61
N GLY A 145 -6.21 -10.79 23.65
CA GLY A 145 -6.49 -12.12 23.09
C GLY A 145 -7.56 -12.16 21.99
N SER A 146 -8.12 -11.01 21.57
CA SER A 146 -9.02 -10.93 20.42
C SER A 146 -8.27 -11.17 19.09
N ARG A 147 -9.01 -11.27 17.98
CA ARG A 147 -8.41 -11.37 16.64
C ARG A 147 -8.34 -9.99 16.02
N LEU A 148 -7.17 -9.63 15.45
CA LEU A 148 -6.97 -8.44 14.63
C LEU A 148 -6.73 -8.86 13.18
N HIS A 149 -7.63 -8.47 12.29
CA HIS A 149 -7.47 -8.64 10.85
C HIS A 149 -6.72 -7.44 10.29
N LEU A 150 -5.49 -7.68 9.83
CA LEU A 150 -4.62 -6.67 9.24
C LEU A 150 -4.55 -6.88 7.73
N PHE A 151 -4.93 -5.88 6.97
CA PHE A 151 -4.71 -5.84 5.52
C PHE A 151 -3.60 -4.85 5.21
N ASN A 152 -2.55 -5.30 4.51
CA ASN A 152 -1.52 -4.45 3.95
C ASN A 152 -1.74 -4.33 2.44
N VAL A 153 -1.79 -3.11 1.91
CA VAL A 153 -2.14 -2.84 0.53
C VAL A 153 -1.13 -1.90 -0.14
N HIS A 154 -1.00 -2.04 -1.46
CA HIS A 154 -0.40 -1.06 -2.33
C HIS A 154 -1.17 -1.06 -3.65
N LEU A 155 -2.13 -0.16 -3.78
CA LEU A 155 -2.99 -0.10 -4.94
C LEU A 155 -2.26 0.50 -6.15
N ARG A 156 -2.81 0.30 -7.32
CA ARG A 156 -2.22 0.80 -8.57
C ARG A 156 -2.08 2.32 -8.56
N ALA A 157 -0.86 2.81 -8.80
CA ALA A 157 -0.59 4.24 -8.93
C ALA A 157 -1.39 4.89 -10.08
N PRO A 158 -1.73 6.20 -9.98
CA PRO A 158 -2.45 6.95 -11.01
C PRO A 158 -1.58 7.27 -12.24
N LEU A 159 -0.72 6.33 -12.63
CA LEU A 159 0.13 6.41 -13.80
C LEU A 159 -0.45 5.57 -14.93
N ALA A 160 -0.58 6.16 -16.12
CA ALA A 160 -1.14 5.50 -17.28
C ALA A 160 -0.42 4.19 -17.63
N ALA A 161 -1.17 3.08 -17.69
CA ALA A 161 -0.65 1.78 -18.09
C ALA A 161 -0.20 1.80 -19.55
N ALA A 162 0.81 1.00 -19.89
CA ALA A 162 1.30 0.94 -21.26
C ALA A 162 0.23 0.39 -22.23
N VAL A 163 0.05 1.09 -23.34
CA VAL A 163 -0.77 0.65 -24.47
C VAL A 163 0.16 0.40 -25.65
N PRO A 164 0.11 -0.77 -26.32
CA PRO A 164 1.00 -1.10 -27.44
C PRO A 164 0.97 -0.03 -28.53
N GLY A 165 2.14 0.36 -29.02
CA GLY A 165 2.30 1.37 -30.06
C GLY A 165 2.03 2.82 -29.64
N GLN A 166 1.62 3.05 -28.39
CA GLN A 166 1.28 4.40 -27.88
C GLN A 166 2.39 5.02 -27.00
N LYS A 167 3.52 4.33 -26.81
CA LYS A 167 4.67 4.85 -26.05
C LYS A 167 5.83 5.17 -27.00
N ALA A 168 6.28 6.41 -26.98
CA ALA A 168 7.50 6.87 -27.64
C ALA A 168 8.73 6.82 -26.71
N GLY A 169 8.51 6.62 -25.40
CA GLY A 169 9.55 6.51 -24.37
C GLY A 169 8.89 6.26 -22.99
N PRO A 170 9.68 6.11 -21.93
CA PRO A 170 9.16 5.80 -20.59
C PRO A 170 8.02 6.74 -20.15
N PHE A 171 8.19 8.05 -20.35
CA PHE A 171 7.20 9.09 -20.00
C PHE A 171 6.62 9.81 -21.21
N ALA A 172 6.94 9.38 -22.44
CA ALA A 172 6.48 9.99 -23.66
C ALA A 172 5.38 9.16 -24.33
N TRP A 173 4.29 9.81 -24.72
CA TRP A 173 3.14 9.19 -25.37
C TRP A 173 3.03 9.68 -26.82
N THR A 174 2.63 8.77 -27.70
CA THR A 174 2.46 9.07 -29.14
C THR A 174 1.18 9.90 -29.38
N THR A 175 0.11 9.59 -28.62
CA THR A 175 -1.17 10.29 -28.72
C THR A 175 -1.78 10.53 -27.34
N VAL A 176 -2.62 11.57 -27.23
CA VAL A 176 -3.42 11.84 -26.03
C VAL A 176 -4.42 10.71 -25.78
N SER A 177 -5.02 10.14 -26.85
CA SER A 177 -5.96 9.03 -26.74
C SER A 177 -5.29 7.77 -26.16
N GLY A 178 -4.06 7.46 -26.59
CA GLY A 178 -3.30 6.33 -26.02
C GLY A 178 -2.96 6.53 -24.55
N TRP A 179 -2.57 7.75 -24.16
CA TRP A 179 -2.39 8.10 -22.75
C TRP A 179 -3.69 7.95 -21.95
N ALA A 180 -4.81 8.49 -22.47
CA ALA A 180 -6.11 8.45 -21.80
C ALA A 180 -6.60 7.00 -21.59
N GLU A 181 -6.44 6.13 -22.60
CA GLU A 181 -6.80 4.71 -22.47
C GLU A 181 -5.90 4.00 -21.44
N GLY A 182 -4.59 4.30 -21.44
CA GLY A 182 -3.68 3.77 -20.42
C GLY A 182 -4.03 4.25 -19.00
N PHE A 183 -4.42 5.51 -18.85
CA PHE A 183 -4.86 6.09 -17.57
C PHE A 183 -6.16 5.45 -17.09
N PHE A 184 -7.12 5.26 -17.99
CA PHE A 184 -8.37 4.54 -17.73
C PHE A 184 -8.09 3.10 -17.26
N ALA A 185 -7.21 2.36 -17.94
CA ALA A 185 -6.85 1.00 -17.55
C ALA A 185 -6.22 0.95 -16.14
N ALA A 186 -5.36 1.93 -15.79
CA ALA A 186 -4.78 2.04 -14.46
C ALA A 186 -5.85 2.36 -13.39
N ALA A 187 -6.80 3.24 -13.69
CA ALA A 187 -7.92 3.58 -12.80
C ALA A 187 -8.82 2.35 -12.55
N MET A 188 -9.13 1.58 -13.59
CA MET A 188 -9.88 0.33 -13.44
C MET A 188 -9.18 -0.70 -12.56
N LYS A 189 -7.86 -0.86 -12.71
CA LYS A 189 -7.06 -1.74 -11.84
C LYS A 189 -7.14 -1.28 -10.38
N ARG A 190 -6.92 0.01 -10.12
CA ARG A 190 -6.95 0.58 -8.76
C ARG A 190 -8.33 0.40 -8.11
N ALA A 191 -9.40 0.75 -8.82
CA ALA A 191 -10.76 0.56 -8.33
C ALA A 191 -11.10 -0.93 -8.10
N GLY A 192 -10.65 -1.81 -9.00
CA GLY A 192 -10.84 -3.26 -8.85
C GLY A 192 -10.10 -3.85 -7.65
N GLN A 193 -8.86 -3.41 -7.39
CA GLN A 193 -8.12 -3.80 -6.17
C GLN A 193 -8.83 -3.31 -4.89
N ALA A 194 -9.34 -2.08 -4.90
CA ALA A 194 -10.10 -1.55 -3.77
C ALA A 194 -11.42 -2.31 -3.53
N LEU A 195 -12.12 -2.70 -4.60
CA LEU A 195 -13.28 -3.57 -4.49
C LEU A 195 -12.92 -4.94 -3.94
N GLU A 196 -11.81 -5.54 -4.37
CA GLU A 196 -11.34 -6.82 -3.83
C GLU A 196 -11.02 -6.74 -2.34
N LEU A 197 -10.38 -5.63 -1.90
CA LEU A 197 -10.16 -5.35 -0.48
C LEU A 197 -11.49 -5.26 0.26
N ARG A 198 -12.46 -4.51 -0.25
CA ARG A 198 -13.79 -4.37 0.37
C ARG A 198 -14.49 -5.71 0.54
N LEU A 199 -14.48 -6.53 -0.51
CA LEU A 199 -15.11 -7.87 -0.47
C LEU A 199 -14.40 -8.80 0.51
N ALA A 200 -13.06 -8.74 0.60
CA ALA A 200 -12.30 -9.49 1.60
C ALA A 200 -12.67 -9.07 3.03
N ILE A 201 -12.78 -7.76 3.28
CA ILE A 201 -13.18 -7.20 4.57
C ILE A 201 -14.62 -7.57 4.92
N GLU A 202 -15.54 -7.53 3.95
CA GLU A 202 -16.95 -7.89 4.19
C GLU A 202 -17.09 -9.35 4.66
N ARG A 203 -16.30 -10.27 4.11
CA ARG A 203 -16.27 -11.65 4.60
C ARG A 203 -15.81 -11.77 6.05
N VAL A 204 -14.93 -10.88 6.51
CA VAL A 204 -14.57 -10.84 7.92
C VAL A 204 -15.74 -10.37 8.76
N PHE A 205 -16.45 -9.30 8.36
CA PHE A 205 -17.63 -8.81 9.07
C PHE A 205 -18.79 -9.80 9.06
N ASP A 206 -18.96 -10.58 7.98
CA ASP A 206 -19.96 -11.65 7.92
C ASP A 206 -19.73 -12.73 8.98
N ALA A 207 -18.46 -13.04 9.25
CA ALA A 207 -18.08 -14.03 10.27
C ALA A 207 -18.00 -13.42 11.69
N GLU A 208 -17.51 -12.19 11.79
CA GLU A 208 -17.22 -11.48 13.05
C GLU A 208 -17.74 -10.03 12.93
N PRO A 209 -19.02 -9.75 13.23
CA PRO A 209 -19.63 -8.42 13.01
C PRO A 209 -18.92 -7.25 13.73
N ASP A 210 -18.27 -7.51 14.85
CA ASP A 210 -17.49 -6.54 15.63
C ASP A 210 -15.98 -6.77 15.50
N ALA A 211 -15.53 -7.28 14.36
CA ALA A 211 -14.13 -7.59 14.09
C ALA A 211 -13.23 -6.35 14.23
N LEU A 212 -12.06 -6.54 14.85
CA LEU A 212 -10.98 -5.57 14.82
C LEU A 212 -10.30 -5.66 13.44
N ILE A 213 -10.49 -4.65 12.59
CA ILE A 213 -9.92 -4.63 11.25
C ILE A 213 -9.09 -3.36 11.07
N ALA A 214 -7.85 -3.52 10.61
CA ALA A 214 -7.00 -2.45 10.10
C ALA A 214 -6.66 -2.73 8.64
N ALA A 215 -6.90 -1.78 7.73
CA ALA A 215 -6.39 -1.83 6.36
C ALA A 215 -5.39 -0.68 6.19
N CYS A 216 -4.13 -1.01 5.99
CA CYS A 216 -3.00 -0.08 5.99
C CYS A 216 -2.28 -0.13 4.65
N GLY A 217 -1.70 0.98 4.22
CA GLY A 217 -0.83 0.98 3.06
C GLY A 217 -0.96 2.21 2.18
N ASP A 218 -0.30 2.12 1.03
CA ASP A 218 -0.40 3.09 -0.04
C ASP A 218 -1.61 2.77 -0.93
N PHE A 219 -2.68 3.54 -0.76
CA PHE A 219 -3.90 3.39 -1.55
C PHE A 219 -3.80 4.11 -2.91
N ASN A 220 -2.78 4.95 -3.10
CA ASN A 220 -2.65 5.80 -4.27
C ASN A 220 -3.95 6.57 -4.57
N ALA A 221 -4.63 7.02 -3.54
CA ALA A 221 -5.97 7.58 -3.60
C ALA A 221 -6.22 8.50 -2.40
N GLU A 222 -6.77 9.68 -2.63
CA GLU A 222 -7.22 10.62 -1.62
C GLU A 222 -8.69 10.33 -1.19
N ASP A 223 -9.17 11.03 -0.15
CA ASP A 223 -10.52 10.88 0.43
C ASP A 223 -11.66 10.87 -0.60
N HIS A 224 -11.51 11.61 -1.70
CA HIS A 224 -12.54 11.75 -2.74
C HIS A 224 -12.41 10.74 -3.89
N ASP A 225 -11.33 9.99 -3.92
CA ASP A 225 -11.06 9.03 -4.98
C ASP A 225 -11.91 7.76 -4.83
N THR A 226 -12.34 7.22 -5.96
CA THR A 226 -13.18 6.01 -6.01
C THR A 226 -12.60 4.86 -5.21
N ALA A 227 -11.28 4.66 -5.24
CA ALA A 227 -10.64 3.54 -4.56
C ALA A 227 -10.79 3.63 -3.03
N LEU A 228 -10.54 4.81 -2.44
CA LEU A 228 -10.68 4.96 -0.99
C LEU A 228 -12.14 4.92 -0.56
N ARG A 229 -13.06 5.52 -1.33
CA ARG A 229 -14.51 5.45 -1.08
C ARG A 229 -15.03 4.00 -1.11
N LEU A 230 -14.59 3.19 -2.08
CA LEU A 230 -14.91 1.76 -2.12
C LEU A 230 -14.40 1.01 -0.89
N ALA A 231 -13.17 1.25 -0.47
CA ALA A 231 -12.59 0.60 0.69
C ALA A 231 -13.29 1.00 1.99
N CYS A 232 -13.60 2.28 2.18
CA CYS A 232 -14.27 2.81 3.38
C CYS A 232 -15.74 2.44 3.45
N ALA A 233 -16.46 2.47 2.33
CA ALA A 233 -17.92 2.30 2.24
C ALA A 233 -18.68 3.21 3.22
N GLY A 234 -18.30 4.50 3.23
CA GLY A 234 -18.85 5.50 4.15
C GLY A 234 -20.37 5.62 4.08
N GLU A 235 -20.99 6.07 5.16
CA GLU A 235 -22.45 6.24 5.23
C GLU A 235 -22.94 7.26 4.19
N ASP A 236 -22.19 8.33 3.96
CA ASP A 236 -22.50 9.34 2.94
C ASP A 236 -22.45 8.76 1.51
N ASP A 237 -21.64 7.71 1.30
CA ASP A 237 -21.54 7.03 -0.02
C ASP A 237 -22.65 5.99 -0.18
N THR A 238 -22.90 5.18 0.84
CA THR A 238 -23.89 4.09 0.78
C THR A 238 -25.32 4.57 0.91
N GLY A 239 -25.53 5.73 1.55
CA GLY A 239 -26.85 6.24 1.89
C GLY A 239 -27.63 5.35 2.87
N SER A 240 -26.95 4.45 3.60
CA SER A 240 -27.59 3.36 4.32
C SER A 240 -27.04 3.19 5.74
N GLY A 241 -27.66 3.85 6.72
CA GLY A 241 -27.18 3.85 8.12
C GLY A 241 -27.10 2.47 8.77
N HIS A 242 -27.86 1.47 8.32
CA HIS A 242 -27.74 0.12 8.86
C HIS A 242 -26.47 -0.62 8.40
N LEU A 243 -25.75 -0.10 7.39
CA LEU A 243 -24.43 -0.59 6.98
C LEU A 243 -23.29 0.04 7.78
N ALA A 244 -23.56 1.00 8.66
CA ALA A 244 -22.55 1.74 9.43
C ALA A 244 -21.59 0.84 10.23
N ARG A 245 -22.02 -0.36 10.61
CA ARG A 245 -21.15 -1.33 11.30
C ARG A 245 -20.00 -1.83 10.44
N SER A 246 -20.17 -1.88 9.11
CA SER A 246 -19.18 -2.37 8.15
C SER A 246 -18.31 -1.24 7.57
N VAL A 247 -18.51 0.01 7.98
CA VAL A 247 -17.71 1.16 7.55
C VAL A 247 -16.30 1.06 8.11
N LEU A 248 -15.31 1.41 7.28
CA LEU A 248 -13.95 1.68 7.73
C LEU A 248 -13.70 3.19 7.75
N THR A 249 -13.06 3.66 8.81
CA THR A 249 -12.74 5.08 8.98
C THR A 249 -11.24 5.30 8.89
N PRO A 250 -10.76 6.19 7.99
CA PRO A 250 -9.36 6.62 7.98
C PRO A 250 -9.02 7.30 9.30
N VAL A 251 -8.02 6.76 10.02
CA VAL A 251 -7.67 7.28 11.36
C VAL A 251 -7.10 8.68 11.31
N GLU A 252 -6.44 9.06 10.24
CA GLU A 252 -5.87 10.38 10.00
C GLU A 252 -6.91 11.50 9.88
N ARG A 253 -8.20 11.17 9.71
CA ARG A 253 -9.28 12.17 9.80
C ARG A 253 -9.41 12.83 11.18
N THR A 254 -8.77 12.24 12.19
CA THR A 254 -8.67 12.87 13.53
C THR A 254 -7.65 14.02 13.59
N LEU A 255 -6.80 14.16 12.56
CA LEU A 255 -5.84 15.26 12.45
C LEU A 255 -6.44 16.46 11.70
N SER A 256 -5.90 17.66 11.95
CA SER A 256 -6.23 18.85 11.15
C SER A 256 -5.81 18.67 9.67
N ALA A 257 -6.54 19.30 8.76
CA ALA A 257 -6.35 19.11 7.31
C ALA A 257 -4.94 19.48 6.82
N ASP A 258 -4.33 20.51 7.41
CA ASP A 258 -2.99 20.98 7.11
C ASP A 258 -1.88 19.99 7.48
N ARG A 259 -2.18 18.99 8.31
CA ARG A 259 -1.25 17.93 8.72
C ARG A 259 -1.48 16.61 8.01
N ARG A 260 -2.57 16.47 7.26
CA ARG A 260 -2.98 15.23 6.59
C ARG A 260 -2.40 15.15 5.19
N PHE A 261 -1.13 14.75 5.08
CA PHE A 261 -0.50 14.42 3.80
C PHE A 261 0.68 13.48 4.02
N THR A 262 0.89 12.60 3.06
CA THR A 262 2.00 11.64 3.05
C THR A 262 2.94 11.87 1.88
N VAL A 263 2.55 12.64 0.87
CA VAL A 263 3.35 12.98 -0.31
C VAL A 263 3.23 14.49 -0.59
N LEU A 264 4.33 15.09 -1.08
CA LEU A 264 4.33 16.43 -1.65
C LEU A 264 4.60 16.33 -3.16
N HIS A 265 3.59 16.60 -3.97
CA HIS A 265 3.68 16.51 -5.42
C HIS A 265 3.46 17.86 -6.08
N HIS A 266 4.53 18.45 -6.66
CA HIS A 266 4.51 19.79 -7.27
C HIS A 266 3.94 20.87 -6.35
N GLY A 267 4.37 20.89 -5.08
CA GLY A 267 3.92 21.81 -4.06
C GLY A 267 2.51 21.54 -3.51
N ARG A 268 1.89 20.42 -3.90
CA ARG A 268 0.59 20.00 -3.39
C ARG A 268 0.75 18.87 -2.38
N PRO A 269 0.25 19.04 -1.14
CA PRO A 269 0.16 17.95 -0.19
C PRO A 269 -0.96 16.97 -0.62
N GLU A 270 -0.63 15.68 -0.70
CA GLU A 270 -1.56 14.60 -1.03
C GLU A 270 -1.52 13.53 0.07
N MET A 271 -2.70 12.99 0.46
CA MET A 271 -2.81 11.91 1.44
C MET A 271 -3.05 10.60 0.69
N LEU A 272 -2.00 9.80 0.50
CA LEU A 272 -2.04 8.57 -0.30
C LEU A 272 -1.88 7.31 0.54
N ASP A 273 -1.22 7.42 1.71
CA ASP A 273 -0.98 6.30 2.63
C ASP A 273 -1.96 6.41 3.81
N HIS A 274 -2.75 5.38 4.03
CA HIS A 274 -3.84 5.40 5.00
C HIS A 274 -3.76 4.25 5.99
N ILE A 275 -4.39 4.44 7.16
CA ILE A 275 -4.79 3.37 8.08
C ILE A 275 -6.30 3.47 8.26
N LEU A 276 -7.03 2.52 7.67
CA LEU A 276 -8.48 2.42 7.79
C LEU A 276 -8.81 1.49 8.94
N ALA A 277 -9.63 1.92 9.88
CA ALA A 277 -10.02 1.13 11.03
C ALA A 277 -11.52 0.80 11.03
N SER A 278 -11.88 -0.44 11.37
CA SER A 278 -13.27 -0.77 11.72
C SER A 278 -13.73 0.01 12.94
N ARG A 279 -15.02 0.16 13.10
CA ARG A 279 -15.60 0.85 14.27
C ARG A 279 -15.09 0.28 15.60
N ALA A 280 -14.98 -1.05 15.70
CA ALA A 280 -14.48 -1.72 16.89
C ALA A 280 -13.00 -1.36 17.15
N LEU A 281 -12.17 -1.37 16.12
CA LEU A 281 -10.76 -0.98 16.26
C LEU A 281 -10.60 0.52 16.53
N PHE A 282 -11.39 1.36 15.87
CA PHE A 282 -11.34 2.82 16.05
C PHE A 282 -11.68 3.25 17.49
N ALA A 283 -12.52 2.48 18.19
CA ALA A 283 -12.83 2.71 19.60
C ALA A 283 -11.61 2.63 20.54
N HIS A 284 -10.54 1.96 20.11
CA HIS A 284 -9.26 1.87 20.83
C HIS A 284 -8.26 2.95 20.42
N LEU A 285 -8.60 3.83 19.47
CA LEU A 285 -7.66 4.84 18.94
C LEU A 285 -7.35 5.92 19.98
N VAL A 286 -6.07 6.12 20.27
CA VAL A 286 -5.56 7.13 21.22
C VAL A 286 -4.92 8.30 20.49
N ALA A 287 -4.09 8.02 19.47
CA ALA A 287 -3.37 9.06 18.74
C ALA A 287 -3.04 8.62 17.31
N VAL A 288 -2.89 9.59 16.44
CA VAL A 288 -2.40 9.42 15.06
C VAL A 288 -1.22 10.35 14.82
N GLU A 289 -0.19 9.86 14.18
CA GLU A 289 1.00 10.62 13.80
C GLU A 289 1.23 10.41 12.30
N ILE A 290 1.58 11.48 11.58
CA ILE A 290 2.14 11.41 10.22
C ILE A 290 3.51 12.06 10.30
N HIS A 291 4.57 11.33 9.98
CA HIS A 291 5.95 11.81 10.12
C HIS A 291 6.38 12.53 8.84
N ASN A 292 5.72 13.63 8.53
CA ASN A 292 5.91 14.41 7.30
C ASN A 292 6.70 15.72 7.50
N GLU A 293 7.33 15.92 8.67
CA GLU A 293 8.02 17.16 9.03
C GLU A 293 9.23 17.48 8.14
N MET A 294 9.85 16.45 7.56
CA MET A 294 11.03 16.56 6.70
C MET A 294 10.75 16.06 5.27
N LEU A 295 9.47 15.88 4.91
CA LEU A 295 9.09 15.37 3.61
C LEU A 295 9.48 16.37 2.51
N GLU A 296 10.23 15.90 1.51
CA GLU A 296 10.63 16.70 0.37
C GLU A 296 9.62 16.57 -0.78
N ASP A 297 9.48 17.62 -1.57
CA ASP A 297 8.66 17.57 -2.79
C ASP A 297 9.31 16.66 -3.84
N GLU A 298 8.51 15.75 -4.40
CA GLU A 298 8.98 14.77 -5.40
C GLU A 298 9.69 15.44 -6.59
N LEU A 299 9.18 16.58 -7.09
CA LEU A 299 9.78 17.28 -8.22
C LEU A 299 11.19 17.77 -7.88
N VAL A 300 11.37 18.26 -6.65
CA VAL A 300 12.66 18.78 -6.18
C VAL A 300 13.63 17.63 -5.95
N ALA A 301 13.18 16.56 -5.28
CA ALA A 301 14.00 15.38 -5.00
C ALA A 301 14.48 14.70 -6.27
N TYR A 302 13.56 14.36 -7.18
CA TYR A 302 13.89 13.73 -8.47
C TYR A 302 14.63 14.67 -9.44
N GLY A 303 14.55 15.97 -9.26
CA GLY A 303 15.37 16.96 -9.99
C GLY A 303 16.85 16.89 -9.63
N ARG A 304 17.18 16.42 -8.41
CA ARG A 304 18.57 16.29 -7.92
C ARG A 304 19.17 14.94 -8.21
N ILE A 305 18.40 13.87 -7.98
CA ILE A 305 18.88 12.50 -8.08
C ILE A 305 17.75 11.57 -8.53
N SER A 306 18.04 10.60 -9.38
CA SER A 306 17.03 9.70 -9.94
C SER A 306 16.32 8.83 -8.90
N ARG A 307 16.94 8.62 -7.73
CA ARG A 307 16.38 7.94 -6.55
C ARG A 307 16.99 8.55 -5.31
N PRO A 308 16.23 9.32 -4.55
CA PRO A 308 16.65 9.89 -3.29
C PRO A 308 16.99 8.82 -2.25
N PRO A 309 17.82 9.12 -1.24
CA PRO A 309 18.06 8.18 -0.14
C PRO A 309 16.85 8.01 0.77
N GLU A 310 16.05 9.06 0.96
CA GLU A 310 14.78 9.03 1.69
C GLU A 310 13.65 8.40 0.87
N SER A 311 12.56 8.02 1.53
CA SER A 311 11.28 7.83 0.88
C SER A 311 10.57 9.19 0.77
N LEU A 312 9.93 9.45 -0.37
CA LEU A 312 9.07 10.61 -0.59
C LEU A 312 7.63 10.37 -0.10
N HIS A 313 7.42 9.26 0.57
CA HIS A 313 6.23 8.97 1.36
C HIS A 313 6.51 9.17 2.86
N ALA A 314 5.61 9.81 3.57
CA ALA A 314 5.66 9.91 5.02
C ALA A 314 4.94 8.72 5.68
N PRO A 315 5.53 8.07 6.68
CA PRO A 315 4.84 7.01 7.40
C PRO A 315 3.68 7.54 8.24
N VAL A 316 2.61 6.74 8.32
CA VAL A 316 1.44 6.99 9.16
C VAL A 316 1.45 6.01 10.33
N VAL A 317 1.17 6.49 11.55
CA VAL A 317 1.16 5.68 12.77
C VAL A 317 -0.15 5.89 13.53
N ALA A 318 -0.82 4.79 13.89
CA ALA A 318 -1.95 4.76 14.80
C ALA A 318 -1.53 4.14 16.14
N THR A 319 -1.78 4.84 17.25
CA THR A 319 -1.61 4.31 18.61
C THR A 319 -2.96 3.88 19.15
N LEU A 320 -3.04 2.64 19.61
CA LEU A 320 -4.25 1.97 20.09
C LEU A 320 -4.07 1.51 21.53
N ASP A 321 -5.09 1.63 22.35
CA ASP A 321 -5.14 1.15 23.73
C ASP A 321 -6.10 -0.03 23.83
N PHE A 322 -5.60 -1.16 24.30
CA PHE A 322 -6.35 -2.40 24.53
C PHE A 322 -6.44 -2.75 26.01
N ALA A 323 -6.30 -1.73 26.91
CA ALA A 323 -6.40 -1.93 28.34
C ALA A 323 -7.86 -2.20 28.80
#